data_f216357b687622212c3c0a494f8d40eb
#
_entry.id   f216357b687622212c3c0a494f8d40eb
#
_cell.length_a   1.000
_cell.length_b   1.000
_cell.length_c   1.000
_cell.angle_alpha   90.00
_cell.angle_beta   90.00
_cell.angle_gamma   90.00
#
_symmetry.space_group_name_H-M   'P 1'
#
loop_
_entity.id
_entity.type
_entity.pdbx_description
1 polymer ?
#
loop_
_entity_poly.entity_id
_entity_poly.type
_entity_poly.pdbx_seq_one_letter_code
_entity_poly.pdbx_strand_id
1 'polypeptide(L)'
;MRSLARIIPPCVLLVAVTCGSACLALDLDPAAVRQTLVVGQEPAGATTPSAARQKLNATPQRIVVAGRIGARGMEPFLEKKASFVLVEIPADDHAKKPGHDDDNCPFCKKRNAGSPMVAVQFLGADGKVIPLDARTLFGVQKGQDVVVSGMGVFDAKLAIPVIQLTADSIHVRPAAR
;
A
#
# COMPACT_ATOMS: atom_id res chain seq x y z
N MET A 1 -51.28 -41.89 -61.87
CA MET A 1 -50.91 -40.50 -61.76
C MET A 1 -50.53 -40.29 -60.26
N ARG A 2 -49.23 -40.26 -59.91
CA ARG A 2 -48.76 -40.10 -58.55
C ARG A 2 -47.97 -38.78 -58.47
N SER A 3 -48.52 -37.80 -57.73
CA SER A 3 -47.95 -36.50 -57.53
C SER A 3 -46.91 -36.57 -56.37
N LEU A 4 -45.65 -36.25 -56.67
CA LEU A 4 -44.59 -36.19 -55.75
C LEU A 4 -44.51 -34.76 -55.12
N ALA A 5 -44.90 -34.64 -53.86
CA ALA A 5 -44.72 -33.40 -53.09
C ALA A 5 -43.28 -33.31 -52.62
N ARG A 6 -42.57 -32.25 -53.07
CA ARG A 6 -41.22 -31.88 -52.59
C ARG A 6 -41.34 -31.17 -51.23
N ILE A 7 -40.74 -31.78 -50.20
CA ILE A 7 -40.58 -31.18 -48.88
C ILE A 7 -39.28 -30.39 -48.92
N ILE A 8 -39.37 -29.08 -48.73
CA ILE A 8 -38.23 -28.18 -48.56
C ILE A 8 -37.93 -28.09 -47.03
N PRO A 9 -36.70 -28.37 -46.52
CA PRO A 9 -36.38 -28.20 -45.12
C PRO A 9 -36.18 -26.72 -44.81
N PRO A 10 -36.59 -26.23 -43.62
CA PRO A 10 -36.32 -24.86 -43.19
C PRO A 10 -34.86 -24.70 -42.81
N CYS A 11 -34.23 -23.72 -43.42
CA CYS A 11 -32.87 -23.27 -43.11
C CYS A 11 -32.90 -22.59 -41.73
N VAL A 12 -32.35 -23.27 -40.72
CA VAL A 12 -32.18 -22.69 -39.36
C VAL A 12 -30.98 -21.75 -39.39
N LEU A 13 -31.26 -20.46 -39.37
CA LEU A 13 -30.25 -19.40 -39.27
C LEU A 13 -29.72 -19.36 -37.80
N LEU A 14 -28.54 -19.92 -37.59
CA LEU A 14 -27.86 -19.86 -36.27
C LEU A 14 -27.21 -18.47 -36.12
N VAL A 15 -27.88 -17.59 -35.39
CA VAL A 15 -27.27 -16.29 -34.99
C VAL A 15 -26.32 -16.53 -33.83
N ALA A 16 -25.02 -16.54 -34.11
CA ALA A 16 -23.99 -16.57 -33.09
C ALA A 16 -23.90 -15.19 -32.43
N VAL A 17 -24.51 -15.06 -31.25
CA VAL A 17 -24.30 -13.89 -30.37
C VAL A 17 -22.89 -14.00 -29.75
N THR A 18 -21.93 -13.33 -30.36
CA THR A 18 -20.59 -13.14 -29.73
C THR A 18 -20.75 -12.12 -28.60
N CYS A 19 -20.88 -12.62 -27.37
CA CYS A 19 -20.83 -11.82 -26.19
C CYS A 19 -19.36 -11.36 -25.98
N GLY A 20 -19.03 -10.24 -26.59
CA GLY A 20 -17.75 -9.55 -26.35
C GLY A 20 -17.70 -9.05 -24.90
N SER A 21 -17.04 -9.80 -24.02
CA SER A 21 -16.67 -9.30 -22.68
C SER A 21 -15.70 -8.14 -22.87
N ALA A 22 -16.21 -6.92 -22.98
CA ALA A 22 -15.41 -5.73 -22.80
C ALA A 22 -14.95 -5.71 -21.33
N CYS A 23 -13.73 -6.15 -21.07
CA CYS A 23 -13.01 -5.81 -19.84
C CYS A 23 -12.89 -4.29 -19.83
N LEU A 24 -13.82 -3.60 -19.18
CA LEU A 24 -13.63 -2.22 -18.75
C LEU A 24 -12.50 -2.25 -17.73
N ALA A 25 -11.29 -1.95 -18.18
CA ALA A 25 -10.22 -1.54 -17.28
C ALA A 25 -10.76 -0.28 -16.60
N LEU A 26 -11.15 -0.40 -15.31
CA LEU A 26 -11.46 0.74 -14.48
C LEU A 26 -10.16 1.54 -14.41
N ASP A 27 -10.10 2.60 -15.18
CA ASP A 27 -9.01 3.57 -15.15
C ASP A 27 -9.11 4.25 -13.78
N LEU A 28 -8.24 3.83 -12.84
CA LEU A 28 -8.21 4.39 -11.49
C LEU A 28 -7.75 5.84 -11.60
N ASP A 29 -8.64 6.79 -11.37
CA ASP A 29 -8.27 8.19 -11.26
C ASP A 29 -7.40 8.41 -10.01
N PRO A 30 -6.09 8.71 -10.16
CA PRO A 30 -5.20 8.91 -9.02
C PRO A 30 -5.65 10.05 -8.09
N ALA A 31 -6.32 11.08 -8.63
CA ALA A 31 -6.79 12.20 -7.83
C ALA A 31 -7.95 11.80 -6.92
N ALA A 32 -8.90 11.03 -7.42
CA ALA A 32 -10.01 10.50 -6.62
C ALA A 32 -9.51 9.53 -5.54
N VAL A 33 -8.58 8.64 -5.88
CA VAL A 33 -7.95 7.72 -4.91
C VAL A 33 -7.21 8.51 -3.83
N ARG A 34 -6.43 9.53 -4.21
CA ARG A 34 -5.72 10.39 -3.27
C ARG A 34 -6.66 11.10 -2.30
N GLN A 35 -7.76 11.68 -2.79
CA GLN A 35 -8.75 12.37 -1.95
C GLN A 35 -9.38 11.45 -0.89
N THR A 36 -9.54 10.18 -1.20
CA THR A 36 -10.10 9.20 -0.26
C THR A 36 -9.10 8.79 0.82
N LEU A 37 -7.81 8.68 0.48
CA LEU A 37 -6.80 8.09 1.36
C LEU A 37 -5.98 9.13 2.13
N VAL A 38 -5.77 10.34 1.57
CA VAL A 38 -4.95 11.37 2.23
C VAL A 38 -5.82 12.22 3.15
N VAL A 39 -5.45 12.24 4.43
CA VAL A 39 -6.14 13.04 5.44
C VAL A 39 -5.33 14.29 5.79
N GLY A 40 -6.02 15.45 5.87
CA GLY A 40 -5.38 16.72 6.19
C GLY A 40 -4.94 16.85 7.65
N GLN A 41 -5.62 16.16 8.56
CA GLN A 41 -5.32 16.17 9.99
C GLN A 41 -4.66 14.85 10.40
N GLU A 42 -3.63 14.95 11.24
CA GLU A 42 -2.96 13.77 11.78
C GLU A 42 -3.92 12.95 12.65
N PRO A 43 -4.06 11.62 12.36
CA PRO A 43 -4.89 10.74 13.18
C PRO A 43 -4.38 10.66 14.62
N ALA A 44 -5.30 10.73 15.59
CA ALA A 44 -4.96 10.62 17.00
C ALA A 44 -4.47 9.21 17.37
N GLY A 45 -3.64 9.11 18.41
CA GLY A 45 -3.16 7.84 18.94
C GLY A 45 -2.04 7.20 18.13
N ALA A 46 -1.32 7.98 17.33
CA ALA A 46 -0.16 7.52 16.59
C ALA A 46 0.88 6.89 17.52
N THR A 47 1.33 5.69 17.19
CA THR A 47 2.36 4.94 17.92
C THR A 47 3.59 4.74 17.03
N THR A 48 4.74 4.51 17.63
CA THR A 48 5.96 4.17 16.89
C THR A 48 5.91 2.72 16.40
N PRO A 49 6.69 2.32 15.38
CA PRO A 49 6.82 0.93 14.96
C PRO A 49 7.17 -0.02 16.11
N SER A 50 8.06 0.39 17.02
CA SER A 50 8.44 -0.40 18.19
C SER A 50 7.28 -0.61 19.17
N ALA A 51 6.50 0.44 19.46
CA ALA A 51 5.30 0.34 20.30
C ALA A 51 4.18 -0.45 19.63
N ALA A 52 4.02 -0.32 18.30
CA ALA A 52 3.09 -1.11 17.51
C ALA A 52 3.40 -2.61 17.58
N ARG A 53 4.67 -3.00 17.44
CA ARG A 53 5.10 -4.39 17.55
C ARG A 53 4.73 -5.02 18.89
N GLN A 54 4.81 -4.26 19.99
CA GLN A 54 4.47 -4.78 21.33
C GLN A 54 2.98 -5.04 21.52
N LYS A 55 2.13 -4.33 20.78
CA LYS A 55 0.67 -4.42 20.86
C LYS A 55 0.07 -5.43 19.90
N LEU A 56 0.70 -5.62 18.74
CA LEU A 56 0.18 -6.45 17.65
C LEU A 56 0.53 -7.93 17.84
N ASN A 57 -0.35 -8.77 17.31
CA ASN A 57 -0.19 -10.21 17.19
C ASN A 57 -0.64 -10.67 15.78
N ALA A 58 -0.83 -11.97 15.57
CA ALA A 58 -1.28 -12.54 14.31
C ALA A 58 -2.74 -12.22 13.95
N THR A 59 -3.51 -11.62 14.87
CA THR A 59 -4.90 -11.21 14.61
C THR A 59 -4.90 -9.74 14.16
N PRO A 60 -5.60 -9.39 13.06
CA PRO A 60 -5.69 -8.00 12.60
C PRO A 60 -6.31 -7.07 13.66
N GLN A 61 -5.63 -5.96 13.94
CA GLN A 61 -6.05 -4.95 14.91
C GLN A 61 -5.92 -3.55 14.32
N ARG A 62 -6.88 -2.67 14.66
CA ARG A 62 -6.81 -1.26 14.26
C ARG A 62 -5.64 -0.58 14.94
N ILE A 63 -4.80 0.10 14.16
CA ILE A 63 -3.63 0.81 14.66
C ILE A 63 -3.33 2.06 13.84
N VAL A 64 -2.71 3.04 14.50
CA VAL A 64 -2.16 4.24 13.89
C VAL A 64 -0.66 4.23 14.13
N VAL A 65 0.12 4.27 13.07
CA VAL A 65 1.59 4.21 13.13
C VAL A 65 2.19 5.47 12.53
N ALA A 66 3.03 6.15 13.31
CA ALA A 66 3.90 7.21 12.84
C ALA A 66 5.29 6.61 12.53
N GLY A 67 5.78 6.80 11.32
CA GLY A 67 7.06 6.27 10.89
C GLY A 67 7.69 7.11 9.78
N ARG A 68 8.97 6.88 9.54
CA ARG A 68 9.73 7.46 8.43
C ARG A 68 9.76 6.49 7.27
N ILE A 69 9.51 6.96 6.06
CA ILE A 69 9.61 6.13 4.86
C ILE A 69 11.07 5.74 4.64
N GLY A 70 11.36 4.44 4.76
CA GLY A 70 12.71 3.90 4.66
C GLY A 70 12.73 2.39 4.84
N ALA A 71 13.77 1.72 4.36
CA ALA A 71 13.92 0.27 4.41
C ALA A 71 15.36 -0.18 4.68
N ARG A 72 16.10 0.56 5.50
CA ARG A 72 17.47 0.23 5.95
C ARG A 72 18.44 -0.09 4.82
N GLY A 73 18.57 0.82 3.86
CA GLY A 73 19.46 0.69 2.72
C GLY A 73 18.85 -0.03 1.52
N MET A 74 17.62 -0.53 1.64
CA MET A 74 16.83 -1.03 0.51
C MET A 74 15.90 0.06 -0.04
N GLU A 75 15.33 -0.18 -1.24
CA GLU A 75 14.28 0.66 -1.78
C GLU A 75 12.98 0.47 -0.95
N PRO A 76 12.42 1.55 -0.34
CA PRO A 76 11.24 1.42 0.49
C PRO A 76 9.93 1.34 -0.29
N PHE A 77 9.91 1.65 -1.57
CA PHE A 77 8.70 1.66 -2.40
C PHE A 77 8.64 0.43 -3.30
N LEU A 78 7.45 -0.13 -3.47
CA LEU A 78 7.18 -1.08 -4.55
C LEU A 78 6.73 -0.33 -5.80
N GLU A 79 7.44 -0.55 -6.91
CA GLU A 79 7.12 0.07 -8.18
C GLU A 79 5.67 -0.21 -8.61
N LYS A 80 5.01 0.83 -9.09
CA LYS A 80 3.62 0.77 -9.59
C LYS A 80 2.62 0.20 -8.58
N LYS A 81 2.90 0.37 -7.27
CA LYS A 81 2.01 -0.06 -6.19
C LYS A 81 1.92 0.99 -5.10
N ALA A 82 0.72 1.16 -4.53
CA ALA A 82 0.50 1.99 -3.36
C ALA A 82 0.99 1.23 -2.11
N SER A 83 2.31 1.04 -2.04
CA SER A 83 2.97 0.30 -0.96
C SER A 83 4.35 0.85 -0.69
N PHE A 84 4.70 0.90 0.60
CA PHE A 84 6.03 1.35 1.05
C PHE A 84 6.35 0.78 2.43
N VAL A 85 7.60 0.95 2.85
CA VAL A 85 8.08 0.50 4.16
C VAL A 85 8.32 1.70 5.06
N LEU A 86 7.93 1.57 6.33
CA LEU A 86 8.25 2.52 7.39
C LEU A 86 9.28 1.93 8.36
N VAL A 87 10.12 2.80 8.86
CA VAL A 87 11.06 2.57 9.96
C VAL A 87 10.76 3.52 11.11
N GLU A 88 11.43 3.32 12.24
CA GLU A 88 11.34 4.20 13.39
C GLU A 88 11.77 5.63 13.04
N ILE A 89 11.01 6.63 13.49
CA ILE A 89 11.45 8.03 13.39
C ILE A 89 12.54 8.25 14.41
N PRO A 90 13.74 8.72 14.00
CA PRO A 90 14.82 9.00 14.95
C PRO A 90 14.41 10.04 15.98
N ALA A 91 14.63 9.74 17.26
CA ALA A 91 14.29 10.64 18.36
C ALA A 91 15.30 11.79 18.55
N ASP A 92 16.50 11.65 17.99
CA ASP A 92 17.58 12.62 18.14
C ASP A 92 17.65 13.63 16.97
N ASP A 93 18.25 14.78 17.25
CA ASP A 93 18.44 15.84 16.27
C ASP A 93 19.55 15.52 15.25
N HIS A 94 20.33 14.46 15.48
CA HIS A 94 21.37 14.03 14.55
C HIS A 94 20.78 13.66 13.18
N ALA A 95 19.69 12.92 13.17
CA ALA A 95 19.02 12.48 11.96
C ALA A 95 18.12 13.58 11.30
N LYS A 96 17.98 14.74 11.96
CA LYS A 96 17.25 15.89 11.42
C LYS A 96 18.14 16.87 10.66
N LYS A 97 19.47 16.65 10.67
CA LYS A 97 20.40 17.55 9.97
C LYS A 97 20.16 17.53 8.46
N PRO A 98 20.17 18.68 7.80
CA PRO A 98 20.04 18.74 6.33
C PRO A 98 21.11 17.87 5.66
N GLY A 99 20.68 17.03 4.71
CA GLY A 99 21.57 16.12 3.97
C GLY A 99 22.01 14.87 4.75
N HIS A 100 21.47 14.64 5.97
CA HIS A 100 21.76 13.41 6.70
C HIS A 100 21.08 12.20 6.03
N ASP A 101 21.87 11.16 5.78
CA ASP A 101 21.40 9.91 5.23
C ASP A 101 21.48 8.82 6.31
N ASP A 102 20.32 8.44 6.86
CA ASP A 102 20.19 7.41 7.89
C ASP A 102 20.77 6.06 7.44
N ASP A 103 20.66 5.75 6.14
CA ASP A 103 21.14 4.49 5.55
C ASP A 103 22.66 4.43 5.40
N ASN A 104 23.33 5.56 5.37
CA ASN A 104 24.79 5.63 5.27
C ASN A 104 25.47 6.00 6.60
N CYS A 105 24.71 6.47 7.61
CA CYS A 105 25.24 6.80 8.92
C CYS A 105 25.47 5.53 9.78
N PRO A 106 26.72 5.23 10.22
CA PRO A 106 27.00 4.05 11.05
C PRO A 106 26.22 4.04 12.38
N PHE A 107 26.00 5.20 12.98
CA PHE A 107 25.24 5.33 14.23
C PHE A 107 23.76 5.02 14.00
N CYS A 108 23.16 5.54 12.94
CA CYS A 108 21.78 5.27 12.60
C CYS A 108 21.58 3.80 12.23
N LYS A 109 22.47 3.21 11.47
CA LYS A 109 22.46 1.77 11.17
C LYS A 109 22.46 0.92 12.43
N LYS A 110 23.38 1.19 13.35
CA LYS A 110 23.48 0.44 14.62
C LYS A 110 22.21 0.58 15.46
N ARG A 111 21.71 1.79 15.62
CA ARG A 111 20.48 2.06 16.37
C ARG A 111 19.26 1.36 15.77
N ASN A 112 19.11 1.41 14.46
CA ASN A 112 17.94 0.90 13.76
C ASN A 112 18.02 -0.61 13.48
N ALA A 113 19.15 -1.28 13.71
CA ALA A 113 19.34 -2.69 13.36
C ALA A 113 18.29 -3.64 13.98
N GLY A 114 17.85 -3.34 15.21
CA GLY A 114 16.83 -4.14 15.92
C GLY A 114 15.41 -3.59 15.87
N SER A 115 15.19 -2.40 15.29
CA SER A 115 13.86 -1.79 15.26
C SER A 115 12.94 -2.51 14.28
N PRO A 116 11.64 -2.64 14.53
CA PRO A 116 10.72 -3.26 13.57
C PRO A 116 10.54 -2.37 12.34
N MET A 117 10.26 -3.02 11.20
CA MET A 117 9.79 -2.37 9.98
C MET A 117 8.28 -2.58 9.85
N VAL A 118 7.61 -1.63 9.19
CA VAL A 118 6.17 -1.72 8.88
C VAL A 118 6.01 -1.72 7.37
N ALA A 119 5.55 -2.82 6.81
CA ALA A 119 5.16 -2.90 5.41
C ALA A 119 3.73 -2.38 5.27
N VAL A 120 3.59 -1.23 4.63
CA VAL A 120 2.31 -0.55 4.39
C VAL A 120 1.83 -0.86 2.99
N GLN A 121 0.55 -1.21 2.87
CA GLN A 121 -0.14 -1.39 1.59
C GLN A 121 -1.54 -0.79 1.63
N PHE A 122 -1.94 -0.17 0.52
CA PHE A 122 -3.30 0.33 0.32
C PHE A 122 -4.01 -0.58 -0.67
N LEU A 123 -5.19 -1.08 -0.30
CA LEU A 123 -5.96 -2.00 -1.13
C LEU A 123 -7.09 -1.26 -1.84
N GLY A 124 -7.32 -1.64 -3.09
CA GLY A 124 -8.50 -1.25 -3.85
C GLY A 124 -9.74 -2.04 -3.42
N ALA A 125 -10.88 -1.73 -4.03
CA ALA A 125 -12.14 -2.42 -3.78
C ALA A 125 -12.11 -3.92 -4.13
N ASP A 126 -11.19 -4.32 -4.99
CA ASP A 126 -10.94 -5.72 -5.37
C ASP A 126 -10.05 -6.49 -4.38
N GLY A 127 -9.65 -5.87 -3.27
CA GLY A 127 -8.76 -6.45 -2.25
C GLY A 127 -7.30 -6.58 -2.68
N LYS A 128 -6.91 -6.05 -3.85
CA LYS A 128 -5.52 -6.04 -4.31
C LYS A 128 -4.87 -4.70 -4.01
N VAL A 129 -3.54 -4.70 -3.93
CA VAL A 129 -2.78 -3.45 -3.77
C VAL A 129 -3.04 -2.54 -4.97
N ILE A 130 -3.45 -1.30 -4.69
CA ILE A 130 -3.73 -0.28 -5.70
C ILE A 130 -2.54 -0.16 -6.66
N PRO A 131 -2.73 -0.33 -8.00
CA PRO A 131 -1.65 -0.35 -8.99
C PRO A 131 -1.19 1.07 -9.39
N LEU A 132 -0.96 1.93 -8.39
CA LEU A 132 -0.43 3.28 -8.54
C LEU A 132 0.81 3.42 -7.67
N ASP A 133 1.86 4.05 -8.19
CA ASP A 133 3.08 4.29 -7.41
C ASP A 133 2.79 5.22 -6.23
N ALA A 134 3.17 4.79 -5.01
CA ALA A 134 2.90 5.53 -3.78
C ALA A 134 3.53 6.92 -3.77
N ARG A 135 4.70 7.10 -4.41
CA ARG A 135 5.39 8.40 -4.54
C ARG A 135 4.52 9.40 -5.29
N THR A 136 3.98 8.99 -6.42
CA THR A 136 3.10 9.83 -7.25
C THR A 136 1.74 10.02 -6.58
N LEU A 137 1.16 8.92 -6.06
CA LEU A 137 -0.18 8.94 -5.48
C LEU A 137 -0.26 9.85 -4.24
N PHE A 138 0.69 9.76 -3.32
CA PHE A 138 0.66 10.49 -2.06
C PHE A 138 1.59 11.73 -2.04
N GLY A 139 2.46 11.88 -3.03
CA GLY A 139 3.46 12.95 -3.05
C GLY A 139 4.55 12.76 -2.00
N VAL A 140 4.93 11.51 -1.72
CA VAL A 140 5.89 11.16 -0.67
C VAL A 140 7.23 10.71 -1.24
N GLN A 141 8.26 10.80 -0.43
CA GLN A 141 9.62 10.40 -0.77
C GLN A 141 10.30 9.68 0.40
N LYS A 142 11.40 8.98 0.10
CA LYS A 142 12.26 8.37 1.12
C LYS A 142 12.74 9.42 2.11
N GLY A 143 12.74 9.08 3.40
CA GLY A 143 13.13 9.98 4.49
C GLY A 143 12.00 10.87 5.01
N GLN A 144 10.83 10.85 4.41
CA GLN A 144 9.68 11.62 4.86
C GLN A 144 8.93 10.92 5.99
N ASP A 145 8.50 11.71 6.98
CA ASP A 145 7.71 11.22 8.10
C ASP A 145 6.22 11.24 7.73
N VAL A 146 5.54 10.14 8.01
CA VAL A 146 4.10 9.98 7.73
C VAL A 146 3.39 9.30 8.91
N VAL A 147 2.08 9.48 8.99
CA VAL A 147 1.21 8.76 9.92
C VAL A 147 0.19 7.98 9.11
N VAL A 148 0.11 6.68 9.35
CA VAL A 148 -0.75 5.76 8.60
C VAL A 148 -1.69 5.05 9.56
N SER A 149 -2.98 5.00 9.20
CA SER A 149 -4.00 4.24 9.95
C SER A 149 -4.44 3.03 9.14
N GLY A 150 -4.81 1.96 9.83
CA GLY A 150 -5.30 0.75 9.17
C GLY A 150 -5.36 -0.46 10.09
N MET A 151 -5.45 -1.64 9.47
CA MET A 151 -5.43 -2.93 10.15
C MET A 151 -4.02 -3.50 10.15
N GLY A 152 -3.41 -3.61 11.32
CA GLY A 152 -2.06 -4.10 11.53
C GLY A 152 -2.04 -5.55 12.02
N VAL A 153 -1.04 -6.31 11.55
CA VAL A 153 -0.76 -7.69 11.96
C VAL A 153 0.74 -7.84 12.19
N PHE A 154 1.12 -8.57 13.22
CA PHE A 154 2.50 -8.96 13.45
C PHE A 154 2.57 -10.45 13.80
N ASP A 155 3.21 -11.23 12.95
CA ASP A 155 3.47 -12.66 13.20
C ASP A 155 4.99 -12.88 13.38
N ALA A 156 5.38 -13.18 14.62
CA ALA A 156 6.78 -13.44 14.98
C ALA A 156 7.31 -14.77 14.41
N LYS A 157 6.44 -15.64 13.90
CA LYS A 157 6.82 -16.94 13.30
C LYS A 157 7.26 -16.83 11.84
N LEU A 158 7.02 -15.69 11.20
CA LEU A 158 7.47 -15.46 9.82
C LEU A 158 9.00 -15.38 9.76
N ALA A 159 9.58 -15.87 8.67
CA ALA A 159 11.04 -15.83 8.43
C ALA A 159 11.60 -14.39 8.49
N ILE A 160 10.82 -13.41 8.04
CA ILE A 160 11.12 -11.99 8.17
C ILE A 160 9.95 -11.35 8.93
N PRO A 161 10.06 -11.17 10.25
CA PRO A 161 8.99 -10.62 11.06
C PRO A 161 8.89 -9.10 10.86
N VAL A 162 7.98 -8.68 9.99
CA VAL A 162 7.60 -7.28 9.78
C VAL A 162 6.16 -7.05 10.20
N ILE A 163 5.84 -5.85 10.64
CA ILE A 163 4.44 -5.45 10.83
C ILE A 163 3.83 -5.26 9.45
N GLN A 164 2.76 -5.99 9.16
CA GLN A 164 1.98 -5.78 7.94
C GLN A 164 0.81 -4.84 8.27
N LEU A 165 0.71 -3.72 7.56
CA LEU A 165 -0.32 -2.71 7.77
C LEU A 165 -1.13 -2.53 6.48
N THR A 166 -2.36 -3.03 6.47
CA THR A 166 -3.34 -2.70 5.43
C THR A 166 -3.97 -1.36 5.78
N ALA A 167 -3.51 -0.33 5.08
CA ALA A 167 -3.82 1.06 5.38
C ALA A 167 -5.11 1.52 4.68
N ASP A 168 -5.86 2.38 5.37
CA ASP A 168 -7.04 3.06 4.86
C ASP A 168 -6.89 4.58 4.86
N SER A 169 -5.88 5.13 5.53
CA SER A 169 -5.57 6.56 5.46
C SER A 169 -4.08 6.84 5.71
N ILE A 170 -3.63 7.96 5.16
CA ILE A 170 -2.27 8.49 5.34
C ILE A 170 -2.31 9.99 5.58
N HIS A 171 -1.58 10.44 6.59
CA HIS A 171 -1.23 11.84 6.81
C HIS A 171 0.25 12.05 6.54
N VAL A 172 0.56 12.98 5.65
CA VAL A 172 1.95 13.31 5.29
C VAL A 172 2.39 14.48 6.16
N ARG A 173 3.37 14.26 7.02
CA ARG A 173 3.91 15.35 7.85
C ARG A 173 4.72 16.31 7.00
N PRO A 174 4.64 17.62 7.27
CA PRO A 174 5.54 18.58 6.62
C PRO A 174 7.00 18.20 6.85
N ALA A 175 7.84 18.39 5.83
CA ALA A 175 9.28 18.22 6.01
C ALA A 175 9.77 19.14 7.14
N ALA A 176 10.55 18.60 8.08
CA ALA A 176 11.21 19.41 9.09
C ALA A 176 12.12 20.44 8.39
N ARG A 177 11.83 21.73 8.62
CA ARG A 177 12.66 22.85 8.09
C ARG A 177 13.94 22.98 8.86
#